data_f51e1a3a0922ef8d59aabc0f136193b0
#
_entry.id   f51e1a3a0922ef8d59aabc0f136193b0
#
_cell.length_a   1.000
_cell.length_b   1.000
_cell.length_c   1.000
_cell.angle_alpha   90.00
_cell.angle_beta   90.00
_cell.angle_gamma   90.00
#
_symmetry.space_group_name_H-M   'P 1'
#
loop_
_entity.id
_entity.type
_entity.pdbx_description
1 polymer ?
#
loop_
_entity_poly.entity_id
_entity_poly.type
_entity_poly.pdbx_seq_one_letter_code
_entity_poly.pdbx_strand_id
1 'polypeptide(L)'
;MLEFADDSAQKTLEGYRNNGGYQALEKALREMKPEEVTEEVVKSELRGRGGAGFPTGRKWKFVPKTDKPKYIAVNADESEPGTCKDRQLMERDPHQQIEGCLIAAYAVGAQTVYIYIRGEYTHSIKATELAIEEARAAGLVGQNILGTDFSCDVWVHPGAGAYICGEETALLTSLEGNRGYPRIKPPFPAVEGLWRCPTIVNNTETLACVTHIIKRGA
;
A
#
# COMPACT_ATOMS: atom_id res chain seq x y z
N MET A 1 7.60 11.56 7.87
CA MET A 1 6.93 11.10 6.65
C MET A 1 7.09 12.06 5.48
N LEU A 2 6.72 13.29 5.60
CA LEU A 2 6.86 14.31 4.54
C LEU A 2 8.14 15.15 4.69
N GLU A 3 9.24 14.54 5.10
CA GLU A 3 10.51 15.22 5.40
C GLU A 3 11.07 15.97 4.18
N PHE A 4 10.88 15.41 2.99
CA PHE A 4 11.37 15.98 1.73
C PHE A 4 10.24 16.50 0.81
N ALA A 5 9.03 16.66 1.33
CA ALA A 5 7.85 17.01 0.53
C ALA A 5 7.93 18.38 -0.16
N ASP A 6 8.79 19.26 0.31
CA ASP A 6 9.04 20.58 -0.30
C ASP A 6 10.12 20.54 -1.40
N ASP A 7 10.85 19.42 -1.52
CA ASP A 7 11.74 19.17 -2.65
C ASP A 7 10.93 18.66 -3.85
N SER A 8 10.89 19.44 -4.91
CA SER A 8 10.17 19.08 -6.13
C SER A 8 10.72 17.82 -6.82
N ALA A 9 11.98 17.44 -6.54
CA ALA A 9 12.60 16.23 -7.07
C ALA A 9 12.09 14.96 -6.37
N GLN A 10 11.61 15.07 -5.11
CA GLN A 10 11.17 13.94 -4.28
C GLN A 10 10.10 13.06 -4.95
N LYS A 11 9.28 13.64 -5.81
CA LYS A 11 8.23 12.92 -6.55
C LYS A 11 8.76 12.02 -7.68
N THR A 12 10.05 12.15 -8.05
CA THR A 12 10.71 11.32 -9.07
C THR A 12 11.48 10.18 -8.42
N LEU A 13 11.70 9.09 -9.16
CA LEU A 13 12.49 7.96 -8.68
C LEU A 13 13.91 8.38 -8.27
N GLU A 14 14.55 9.25 -9.07
CA GLU A 14 15.89 9.72 -8.80
C GLU A 14 15.95 10.54 -7.49
N GLY A 15 15.05 11.51 -7.33
CA GLY A 15 14.99 12.31 -6.12
C GLY A 15 14.69 11.48 -4.86
N TYR A 16 13.73 10.55 -4.96
CA TYR A 16 13.41 9.64 -3.88
C TYR A 16 14.62 8.76 -3.48
N ARG A 17 15.35 8.21 -4.46
CA ARG A 17 16.58 7.43 -4.21
C ARG A 17 17.70 8.25 -3.59
N ASN A 18 17.91 9.49 -4.04
CA ASN A 18 18.91 10.39 -3.48
C ASN A 18 18.68 10.68 -2.00
N ASN A 19 17.43 10.67 -1.56
CA ASN A 19 17.02 10.80 -0.15
C ASN A 19 16.90 9.45 0.57
N GLY A 20 17.46 8.38 0.00
CA GLY A 20 17.52 7.05 0.61
C GLY A 20 16.24 6.23 0.47
N GLY A 21 15.44 6.51 -0.56
CA GLY A 21 14.28 5.73 -0.95
C GLY A 21 14.66 4.34 -1.48
N TYR A 22 13.74 3.41 -1.36
CA TYR A 22 13.87 1.99 -1.68
C TYR A 22 14.92 1.20 -0.88
N GLN A 23 15.64 1.83 0.04
CA GLN A 23 16.56 1.13 0.95
C GLN A 23 15.82 0.22 1.93
N ALA A 24 14.61 0.60 2.36
CA ALA A 24 13.78 -0.23 3.23
C ALA A 24 13.29 -1.48 2.50
N LEU A 25 12.89 -1.35 1.24
CA LEU A 25 12.52 -2.49 0.40
C LEU A 25 13.70 -3.43 0.18
N GLU A 26 14.88 -2.88 -0.16
CA GLU A 26 16.09 -3.68 -0.34
C GLU A 26 16.45 -4.45 0.93
N LYS A 27 16.45 -3.79 2.08
CA LYS A 27 16.65 -4.44 3.39
C LYS A 27 15.62 -5.55 3.64
N ALA A 28 14.35 -5.28 3.41
CA ALA A 28 13.30 -6.27 3.60
C ALA A 28 13.51 -7.51 2.73
N LEU A 29 13.85 -7.34 1.44
CA LEU A 29 13.98 -8.45 0.50
C LEU A 29 15.27 -9.24 0.64
N ARG A 30 16.38 -8.61 1.08
CA ARG A 30 17.70 -9.24 1.14
C ARG A 30 18.08 -9.73 2.54
N GLU A 31 17.58 -9.06 3.59
CA GLU A 31 18.06 -9.28 4.96
C GLU A 31 16.98 -9.84 5.90
N MET A 32 15.71 -9.80 5.49
CA MET A 32 14.59 -10.18 6.36
C MET A 32 13.70 -11.24 5.69
N LYS A 33 13.13 -12.11 6.50
CA LYS A 33 12.04 -12.99 6.08
C LYS A 33 10.70 -12.26 6.17
N PRO A 34 9.67 -12.68 5.41
CA PRO A 34 8.33 -12.07 5.46
C PRO A 34 7.76 -11.96 6.88
N GLU A 35 7.97 -12.99 7.69
CA GLU A 35 7.52 -13.01 9.07
C GLU A 35 8.26 -11.98 9.95
N GLU A 36 9.56 -11.78 9.70
CA GLU A 36 10.37 -10.80 10.44
C GLU A 36 9.95 -9.38 10.12
N VAL A 37 9.59 -9.08 8.85
CA VAL A 37 9.00 -7.79 8.45
C VAL A 37 7.69 -7.56 9.20
N THR A 38 6.82 -8.58 9.25
CA THR A 38 5.55 -8.50 9.99
C THR A 38 5.79 -8.25 11.48
N GLU A 39 6.74 -8.95 12.11
CA GLU A 39 7.06 -8.77 13.54
C GLU A 39 7.62 -7.38 13.83
N GLU A 40 8.42 -6.80 12.94
CA GLU A 40 8.94 -5.45 13.10
C GLU A 40 7.80 -4.42 13.09
N VAL A 41 6.83 -4.59 12.18
CA VAL A 41 5.62 -3.74 12.16
C VAL A 41 4.75 -3.97 13.40
N VAL A 42 4.71 -5.19 13.98
CA VAL A 42 4.01 -5.44 15.25
C VAL A 42 4.70 -4.71 16.40
N LYS A 43 6.03 -4.81 16.50
CA LYS A 43 6.82 -4.17 17.57
C LYS A 43 6.70 -2.64 17.55
N SER A 44 6.61 -2.04 16.36
CA SER A 44 6.46 -0.60 16.20
C SER A 44 5.10 -0.07 16.69
N GLU A 45 4.16 -0.97 17.00
CA GLU A 45 2.79 -0.61 17.41
C GLU A 45 2.05 0.29 16.40
N LEU A 46 2.47 0.29 15.12
CA LEU A 46 1.82 1.08 14.08
C LEU A 46 0.33 0.78 14.02
N ARG A 47 -0.48 1.82 14.26
CA ARG A 47 -1.93 1.76 14.09
C ARG A 47 -2.32 2.28 12.71
N GLY A 48 -3.37 1.68 12.14
CA GLY A 48 -3.95 2.13 10.88
C GLY A 48 -4.35 3.60 10.91
N ARG A 49 -3.96 4.34 9.88
CA ARG A 49 -4.18 5.79 9.73
C ARG A 49 -5.44 6.13 8.93
N GLY A 50 -6.28 5.13 8.64
CA GLY A 50 -7.56 5.31 7.94
C GLY A 50 -8.75 5.61 8.85
N GLY A 51 -8.53 5.92 10.14
CA GLY A 51 -9.57 6.27 11.12
C GLY A 51 -9.82 5.20 12.19
N ALA A 52 -9.91 3.93 11.84
CA ALA A 52 -10.23 2.85 12.79
C ALA A 52 -9.09 2.52 13.79
N GLY A 53 -7.84 2.87 13.49
CA GLY A 53 -6.73 2.69 14.42
C GLY A 53 -6.37 1.24 14.77
N PHE A 54 -6.77 0.27 13.95
CA PHE A 54 -6.44 -1.14 14.21
C PHE A 54 -4.93 -1.40 14.03
N PRO A 55 -4.27 -2.20 14.90
CA PRO A 55 -2.84 -2.47 14.81
C PRO A 55 -2.47 -3.15 13.49
N THR A 56 -1.61 -2.50 12.69
CA THR A 56 -1.30 -2.90 11.31
C THR A 56 -0.66 -4.28 11.24
N GLY A 57 0.38 -4.53 12.02
CA GLY A 57 1.07 -5.82 12.02
C GLY A 57 0.18 -6.98 12.50
N ARG A 58 -0.77 -6.71 13.42
CA ARG A 58 -1.77 -7.73 13.80
C ARG A 58 -2.72 -8.05 12.64
N LYS A 59 -3.13 -7.04 11.86
CA LYS A 59 -3.96 -7.26 10.66
C LYS A 59 -3.25 -8.19 9.68
N TRP A 60 -1.96 -7.99 9.44
CA TRP A 60 -1.17 -8.83 8.53
C TRP A 60 -1.08 -10.29 8.98
N LYS A 61 -1.04 -10.54 10.28
CA LYS A 61 -1.04 -11.91 10.85
C LYS A 61 -2.33 -12.69 10.63
N PHE A 62 -3.43 -12.03 10.27
CA PHE A 62 -4.70 -12.72 9.99
C PHE A 62 -4.76 -13.34 8.59
N VAL A 63 -3.79 -13.05 7.71
CA VAL A 63 -3.73 -13.69 6.39
C VAL A 63 -3.47 -15.19 6.55
N PRO A 64 -4.39 -16.04 6.07
CA PRO A 64 -4.22 -17.48 6.21
C PRO A 64 -3.10 -18.01 5.31
N LYS A 65 -2.47 -19.09 5.73
CA LYS A 65 -1.59 -19.88 4.85
C LYS A 65 -2.45 -20.65 3.86
N THR A 66 -2.45 -20.26 2.61
CA THR A 66 -3.26 -20.83 1.54
C THR A 66 -2.55 -20.66 0.21
N ASP A 67 -2.87 -21.52 -0.76
CA ASP A 67 -2.39 -21.44 -2.13
C ASP A 67 -3.18 -20.44 -2.99
N LYS A 68 -4.26 -19.85 -2.45
CA LYS A 68 -5.00 -18.79 -3.13
C LYS A 68 -4.12 -17.57 -3.37
N PRO A 69 -4.32 -16.84 -4.47
CA PRO A 69 -3.73 -15.51 -4.64
C PRO A 69 -4.03 -14.62 -3.44
N LYS A 70 -3.07 -13.75 -3.09
CA LYS A 70 -3.24 -12.76 -2.02
C LYS A 70 -3.08 -11.36 -2.60
N TYR A 71 -3.83 -10.41 -2.06
CA TYR A 71 -3.87 -9.04 -2.56
C TYR A 71 -3.60 -8.03 -1.45
N ILE A 72 -3.01 -6.90 -1.84
CA ILE A 72 -3.05 -5.67 -1.06
C ILE A 72 -4.02 -4.72 -1.75
N ALA A 73 -4.99 -4.19 -1.03
CA ALA A 73 -5.83 -3.09 -1.47
C ALA A 73 -5.47 -1.85 -0.65
N VAL A 74 -4.87 -0.87 -1.30
CA VAL A 74 -4.50 0.40 -0.67
C VAL A 74 -5.71 1.32 -0.70
N ASN A 75 -6.19 1.69 0.48
CA ASN A 75 -7.27 2.66 0.60
C ASN A 75 -6.70 4.08 0.52
N ALA A 76 -6.81 4.65 -0.67
CA ALA A 76 -6.51 6.05 -0.99
C ALA A 76 -7.79 6.82 -1.37
N ASP A 77 -8.96 6.30 -0.98
CA ASP A 77 -10.24 7.01 -1.06
C ASP A 77 -10.40 7.96 0.13
N GLU A 78 -9.68 9.08 0.06
CA GLU A 78 -9.66 10.10 1.10
C GLU A 78 -10.84 11.06 0.87
N SER A 79 -12.03 10.64 1.31
CA SER A 79 -13.28 11.35 1.06
C SER A 79 -13.84 12.06 2.30
N GLU A 80 -13.22 11.91 3.49
CA GLU A 80 -13.64 12.61 4.70
C GLU A 80 -13.36 14.12 4.58
N PRO A 81 -14.37 14.99 4.76
CA PRO A 81 -14.18 16.42 4.67
C PRO A 81 -13.06 16.95 5.58
N GLY A 82 -12.20 17.80 5.01
CA GLY A 82 -11.05 18.37 5.72
C GLY A 82 -9.80 17.46 5.78
N THR A 83 -9.87 16.23 5.30
CA THR A 83 -8.72 15.32 5.25
C THR A 83 -7.97 15.45 3.92
N CYS A 84 -6.65 15.61 3.98
CA CYS A 84 -5.80 15.77 2.77
C CYS A 84 -4.40 15.17 2.92
N LYS A 85 -4.14 14.33 3.91
CA LYS A 85 -2.84 13.75 4.21
C LYS A 85 -2.37 12.73 3.17
N ASP A 86 -3.27 11.88 2.70
CA ASP A 86 -2.98 10.86 1.68
C ASP A 86 -2.76 11.51 0.31
N ARG A 87 -3.52 12.55 0.01
CA ARG A 87 -3.32 13.38 -1.17
C ARG A 87 -1.91 13.98 -1.19
N GLN A 88 -1.45 14.55 -0.07
CA GLN A 88 -0.10 15.13 0.03
C GLN A 88 0.99 14.09 -0.23
N LEU A 89 0.83 12.87 0.29
CA LEU A 89 1.77 11.77 0.02
C LEU A 89 1.79 11.39 -1.46
N MET A 90 0.65 11.16 -2.05
CA MET A 90 0.55 10.75 -3.45
C MET A 90 1.07 11.79 -4.44
N GLU A 91 0.92 13.08 -4.13
CA GLU A 91 1.34 14.17 -5.04
C GLU A 91 2.80 14.60 -4.84
N ARG A 92 3.37 14.40 -3.63
CA ARG A 92 4.71 14.90 -3.27
C ARG A 92 5.74 13.80 -3.07
N ASP A 93 5.31 12.60 -2.65
CA ASP A 93 6.19 11.46 -2.37
C ASP A 93 5.53 10.11 -2.74
N PRO A 94 5.12 9.94 -4.00
CA PRO A 94 4.41 8.74 -4.44
C PRO A 94 5.26 7.47 -4.33
N HIS A 95 6.58 7.58 -4.46
CA HIS A 95 7.49 6.44 -4.34
C HIS A 95 7.54 5.85 -2.94
N GLN A 96 7.37 6.68 -1.89
CA GLN A 96 7.28 6.20 -0.51
C GLN A 96 6.06 5.30 -0.30
N GLN A 97 4.92 5.66 -0.90
CA GLN A 97 3.73 4.83 -0.90
C GLN A 97 3.98 3.49 -1.61
N ILE A 98 4.59 3.52 -2.80
CA ILE A 98 4.89 2.31 -3.59
C ILE A 98 5.85 1.40 -2.84
N GLU A 99 6.92 1.93 -2.26
CA GLU A 99 7.86 1.16 -1.45
C GLU A 99 7.15 0.47 -0.27
N GLY A 100 6.31 1.20 0.46
CA GLY A 100 5.52 0.65 1.56
C GLY A 100 4.54 -0.44 1.12
N CYS A 101 3.93 -0.29 -0.06
CA CYS A 101 3.07 -1.32 -0.65
C CYS A 101 3.84 -2.61 -0.95
N LEU A 102 5.03 -2.51 -1.53
CA LEU A 102 5.87 -3.66 -1.87
C LEU A 102 6.37 -4.39 -0.62
N ILE A 103 6.77 -3.66 0.41
CA ILE A 103 7.17 -4.24 1.70
C ILE A 103 6.00 -5.01 2.34
N ALA A 104 4.79 -4.41 2.33
CA ALA A 104 3.59 -5.08 2.85
C ALA A 104 3.23 -6.32 2.02
N ALA A 105 3.32 -6.23 0.68
CA ALA A 105 3.07 -7.35 -0.21
C ALA A 105 4.04 -8.51 0.06
N TYR A 106 5.33 -8.22 0.22
CA TYR A 106 6.34 -9.21 0.61
C TYR A 106 5.99 -9.87 1.95
N ALA A 107 5.67 -9.07 2.97
CA ALA A 107 5.38 -9.55 4.33
C ALA A 107 4.19 -10.53 4.38
N VAL A 108 3.14 -10.32 3.57
CA VAL A 108 1.94 -11.17 3.57
C VAL A 108 1.92 -12.21 2.44
N GLY A 109 2.91 -12.16 1.53
CA GLY A 109 2.99 -13.04 0.37
C GLY A 109 2.00 -12.67 -0.74
N ALA A 110 1.66 -11.39 -0.91
CA ALA A 110 0.83 -10.91 -2.00
C ALA A 110 1.68 -10.63 -3.25
N GLN A 111 1.09 -10.86 -4.42
CA GLN A 111 1.73 -10.64 -5.73
C GLN A 111 1.09 -9.50 -6.53
N THR A 112 0.04 -8.90 -5.99
CA THR A 112 -0.67 -7.81 -6.64
C THR A 112 -1.15 -6.80 -5.62
N VAL A 113 -0.91 -5.52 -5.93
CA VAL A 113 -1.35 -4.37 -5.17
C VAL A 113 -2.29 -3.53 -6.03
N TYR A 114 -3.45 -3.19 -5.50
CA TYR A 114 -4.36 -2.21 -6.09
C TYR A 114 -4.39 -0.96 -5.21
N ILE A 115 -4.04 0.19 -5.77
CA ILE A 115 -4.14 1.49 -5.11
C ILE A 115 -5.46 2.12 -5.56
N TYR A 116 -6.47 2.06 -4.69
CA TYR A 116 -7.78 2.64 -4.94
C TYR A 116 -7.77 4.11 -4.56
N ILE A 117 -7.73 4.98 -5.56
CA ILE A 117 -7.63 6.43 -5.38
C ILE A 117 -8.99 7.06 -5.66
N ARG A 118 -9.43 7.99 -4.81
CA ARG A 118 -10.61 8.81 -5.03
C ARG A 118 -10.59 9.42 -6.43
N GLY A 119 -11.67 9.26 -7.20
CA GLY A 119 -11.72 9.65 -8.62
C GLY A 119 -11.50 11.15 -8.87
N GLU A 120 -11.82 12.01 -7.91
CA GLU A 120 -11.60 13.45 -7.98
C GLU A 120 -10.13 13.86 -7.81
N TYR A 121 -9.27 12.95 -7.33
CA TYR A 121 -7.85 13.20 -7.13
C TYR A 121 -7.04 12.96 -8.42
N THR A 122 -7.40 13.64 -9.49
CA THR A 122 -6.79 13.44 -10.84
C THR A 122 -5.28 13.68 -10.86
N HIS A 123 -4.77 14.61 -10.05
CA HIS A 123 -3.33 14.85 -9.92
C HIS A 123 -2.62 13.71 -9.18
N SER A 124 -3.21 13.22 -8.08
CA SER A 124 -2.67 12.09 -7.33
C SER A 124 -2.65 10.81 -8.16
N ILE A 125 -3.71 10.55 -8.95
CA ILE A 125 -3.78 9.41 -9.89
C ILE A 125 -2.59 9.47 -10.84
N LYS A 126 -2.41 10.59 -11.57
CA LYS A 126 -1.32 10.76 -12.53
C LYS A 126 0.07 10.65 -11.90
N ALA A 127 0.26 11.25 -10.73
CA ALA A 127 1.53 11.20 -10.01
C ALA A 127 1.87 9.76 -9.58
N THR A 128 0.88 9.02 -9.06
CA THR A 128 1.07 7.64 -8.65
C THR A 128 1.31 6.71 -9.85
N GLU A 129 0.58 6.88 -10.97
CA GLU A 129 0.79 6.12 -12.20
C GLU A 129 2.20 6.34 -12.76
N LEU A 130 2.65 7.59 -12.85
CA LEU A 130 4.00 7.92 -13.31
C LEU A 130 5.07 7.28 -12.42
N ALA A 131 4.92 7.37 -11.11
CA ALA A 131 5.87 6.76 -10.18
C ALA A 131 5.90 5.22 -10.27
N ILE A 132 4.75 4.58 -10.55
CA ILE A 132 4.70 3.13 -10.81
C ILE A 132 5.43 2.80 -12.12
N GLU A 133 5.29 3.60 -13.18
CA GLU A 133 6.00 3.42 -14.44
C GLU A 133 7.51 3.56 -14.25
N GLU A 134 7.97 4.58 -13.52
CA GLU A 134 9.38 4.77 -13.17
C GLU A 134 9.92 3.59 -12.36
N ALA A 135 9.17 3.14 -11.34
CA ALA A 135 9.56 2.00 -10.51
C ALA A 135 9.62 0.69 -11.31
N ARG A 136 8.68 0.49 -12.25
CA ARG A 136 8.66 -0.68 -13.14
C ARG A 136 9.84 -0.68 -14.09
N ALA A 137 10.14 0.46 -14.72
CA ALA A 137 11.29 0.62 -15.59
C ALA A 137 12.63 0.37 -14.88
N ALA A 138 12.69 0.63 -13.57
CA ALA A 138 13.86 0.41 -12.72
C ALA A 138 13.92 -0.99 -12.08
N GLY A 139 13.00 -1.91 -12.41
CA GLY A 139 12.96 -3.26 -11.84
C GLY A 139 12.53 -3.32 -10.36
N LEU A 140 11.81 -2.30 -9.88
CA LEU A 140 11.28 -2.22 -8.52
C LEU A 140 9.82 -2.68 -8.42
N VAL A 141 9.13 -2.84 -9.56
CA VAL A 141 7.76 -3.37 -9.68
C VAL A 141 7.74 -4.38 -10.82
N GLY A 142 7.04 -5.46 -10.65
CA GLY A 142 6.89 -6.55 -11.64
C GLY A 142 7.61 -7.83 -11.22
N GLN A 143 8.38 -8.42 -12.13
CA GLN A 143 9.04 -9.71 -11.91
C GLN A 143 10.44 -9.54 -11.30
N ASN A 144 10.80 -10.46 -10.39
CA ASN A 144 12.14 -10.58 -9.80
C ASN A 144 12.70 -9.25 -9.26
N ILE A 145 11.93 -8.57 -8.42
CA ILE A 145 12.23 -7.24 -7.88
C ILE A 145 13.60 -7.26 -7.21
N LEU A 146 14.48 -6.30 -7.57
CA LEU A 146 15.87 -6.19 -7.09
C LEU A 146 16.70 -7.49 -7.30
N GLY A 147 16.32 -8.32 -8.28
CA GLY A 147 16.98 -9.59 -8.58
C GLY A 147 16.70 -10.70 -7.56
N THR A 148 15.65 -10.58 -6.77
CA THR A 148 15.17 -11.61 -5.83
C THR A 148 14.06 -12.45 -6.46
N ASP A 149 13.61 -13.51 -5.77
CA ASP A 149 12.48 -14.33 -6.21
C ASP A 149 11.09 -13.64 -5.99
N PHE A 150 11.09 -12.46 -5.38
CA PHE A 150 9.87 -11.71 -5.13
C PHE A 150 9.39 -10.99 -6.38
N SER A 151 8.12 -11.18 -6.71
CA SER A 151 7.46 -10.52 -7.84
C SER A 151 6.15 -9.91 -7.36
N CYS A 152 5.88 -8.67 -7.76
CA CYS A 152 4.66 -7.97 -7.36
C CYS A 152 4.31 -6.88 -8.37
N ASP A 153 3.08 -6.91 -8.87
CA ASP A 153 2.52 -5.86 -9.70
C ASP A 153 1.74 -4.85 -8.87
N VAL A 154 1.84 -3.57 -9.27
CA VAL A 154 1.14 -2.45 -8.64
C VAL A 154 0.28 -1.74 -9.69
N TRP A 155 -1.00 -1.53 -9.36
CA TRP A 155 -1.99 -0.92 -10.25
C TRP A 155 -2.75 0.19 -9.54
N VAL A 156 -3.03 1.29 -10.25
CA VAL A 156 -3.96 2.33 -9.79
C VAL A 156 -5.36 1.97 -10.25
N HIS A 157 -6.33 2.12 -9.36
CA HIS A 157 -7.74 2.01 -9.67
C HIS A 157 -8.45 3.32 -9.27
N PRO A 158 -8.85 4.15 -10.24
CA PRO A 158 -9.64 5.35 -9.95
C PRO A 158 -11.03 4.99 -9.44
N GLY A 159 -11.42 5.52 -8.28
CA GLY A 159 -12.77 5.40 -7.76
C GLY A 159 -13.78 6.26 -8.53
N ALA A 160 -15.06 6.00 -8.32
CA ALA A 160 -16.17 6.71 -8.97
C ALA A 160 -16.80 7.83 -8.10
N GLY A 161 -16.10 8.33 -7.08
CA GLY A 161 -16.53 9.47 -6.27
C GLY A 161 -17.52 9.14 -5.13
N ALA A 162 -17.71 7.86 -4.79
CA ALA A 162 -18.58 7.47 -3.69
C ALA A 162 -17.85 7.44 -2.36
N TYR A 163 -18.21 8.29 -1.40
CA TYR A 163 -17.65 8.32 -0.03
C TYR A 163 -17.61 6.95 0.64
N ILE A 164 -18.67 6.14 0.44
CA ILE A 164 -18.76 4.81 1.05
C ILE A 164 -17.64 3.85 0.60
N CYS A 165 -16.99 4.10 -0.53
CA CYS A 165 -15.86 3.30 -0.99
C CYS A 165 -14.58 3.50 -0.14
N GLY A 166 -14.57 4.44 0.80
CA GLY A 166 -13.58 4.50 1.89
C GLY A 166 -13.77 3.41 2.96
N GLU A 167 -14.94 2.77 3.04
CA GLU A 167 -15.13 1.57 3.87
C GLU A 167 -14.48 0.36 3.17
N GLU A 168 -13.70 -0.44 3.92
CA GLU A 168 -12.81 -1.46 3.33
C GLU A 168 -13.54 -2.48 2.44
N THR A 169 -14.75 -2.89 2.80
CA THR A 169 -15.50 -3.89 2.02
C THR A 169 -16.23 -3.30 0.82
N ALA A 170 -16.70 -2.06 0.92
CA ALA A 170 -17.27 -1.32 -0.20
C ALA A 170 -16.20 -1.03 -1.26
N LEU A 171 -14.98 -0.68 -0.84
CA LEU A 171 -13.80 -0.54 -1.70
C LEU A 171 -13.54 -1.84 -2.49
N LEU A 172 -13.53 -2.99 -1.80
CA LEU A 172 -13.32 -4.29 -2.46
C LEU A 172 -14.43 -4.61 -3.47
N THR A 173 -15.68 -4.34 -3.12
CA THR A 173 -16.82 -4.54 -4.02
C THR A 173 -16.71 -3.66 -5.26
N SER A 174 -16.23 -2.41 -5.10
CA SER A 174 -15.97 -1.49 -6.21
C SER A 174 -14.81 -1.97 -7.09
N LEU A 175 -13.70 -2.44 -6.51
CA LEU A 175 -12.57 -3.03 -7.24
C LEU A 175 -12.98 -4.24 -8.08
N GLU A 176 -13.98 -5.01 -7.64
CA GLU A 176 -14.55 -6.13 -8.38
C GLU A 176 -15.46 -5.71 -9.54
N GLY A 177 -15.61 -4.39 -9.77
CA GLY A 177 -16.46 -3.85 -10.83
C GLY A 177 -17.94 -3.77 -10.48
N ASN A 178 -18.30 -3.97 -9.23
CA ASN A 178 -19.66 -3.90 -8.73
C ASN A 178 -19.92 -2.54 -8.04
N ARG A 179 -21.21 -2.23 -7.82
CA ARG A 179 -21.57 -1.06 -7.02
C ARG A 179 -21.04 -1.21 -5.60
N GLY A 180 -20.35 -0.19 -5.08
CA GLY A 180 -19.64 -0.19 -3.81
C GLY A 180 -20.52 -0.32 -2.57
N TYR A 181 -21.18 -1.45 -2.40
CA TYR A 181 -21.91 -1.76 -1.18
C TYR A 181 -21.00 -2.45 -0.16
N PRO A 182 -21.06 -2.05 1.12
CA PRO A 182 -20.38 -2.76 2.20
C PRO A 182 -20.85 -4.21 2.31
N ARG A 183 -19.94 -5.09 2.74
CA ARG A 183 -20.21 -6.50 3.01
C ARG A 183 -20.39 -6.73 4.51
N ILE A 184 -21.20 -7.73 4.87
CA ILE A 184 -21.33 -8.18 6.26
C ILE A 184 -20.03 -8.88 6.68
N LYS A 185 -19.52 -8.56 7.86
CA LYS A 185 -18.37 -9.23 8.48
C LYS A 185 -18.83 -10.04 9.70
N PRO A 186 -18.34 -11.24 9.97
CA PRO A 186 -17.38 -12.02 9.17
C PRO A 186 -17.98 -12.59 7.87
N PRO A 187 -17.16 -12.98 6.85
CA PRO A 187 -15.71 -13.03 6.89
C PRO A 187 -15.04 -11.67 6.77
N PHE A 188 -13.85 -11.53 7.39
CA PHE A 188 -13.02 -10.33 7.25
C PHE A 188 -12.18 -10.39 5.98
N PRO A 189 -11.84 -9.24 5.36
CA PRO A 189 -11.07 -9.20 4.11
C PRO A 189 -9.75 -9.98 4.13
N ALA A 190 -9.06 -10.01 5.28
CA ALA A 190 -7.82 -10.77 5.42
C ALA A 190 -8.00 -12.28 5.15
N VAL A 191 -9.22 -12.79 5.32
CA VAL A 191 -9.57 -14.19 5.04
C VAL A 191 -10.28 -14.33 3.70
N GLU A 192 -11.24 -13.45 3.41
CA GLU A 192 -12.04 -13.45 2.18
C GLU A 192 -12.33 -12.01 1.73
N GLY A 193 -11.45 -11.47 0.87
CA GLY A 193 -11.53 -10.14 0.30
C GLY A 193 -11.82 -10.14 -1.20
N LEU A 194 -10.92 -9.56 -2.03
CA LEU A 194 -11.05 -9.49 -3.49
C LEU A 194 -11.20 -10.89 -4.08
N TRP A 195 -12.26 -11.07 -4.88
CA TRP A 195 -12.57 -12.33 -5.57
C TRP A 195 -12.51 -13.55 -4.64
N ARG A 196 -12.93 -13.37 -3.39
CA ARG A 196 -12.90 -14.37 -2.31
C ARG A 196 -11.49 -14.90 -1.98
N CYS A 197 -10.48 -14.06 -2.22
CA CYS A 197 -9.09 -14.33 -1.88
C CYS A 197 -8.66 -13.47 -0.69
N PRO A 198 -7.68 -13.92 0.12
CA PRO A 198 -7.14 -13.14 1.22
C PRO A 198 -6.66 -11.77 0.74
N THR A 199 -7.13 -10.69 1.37
CA THR A 199 -6.81 -9.33 0.98
C THR A 199 -6.55 -8.47 2.21
N ILE A 200 -5.39 -7.83 2.25
CA ILE A 200 -5.10 -6.81 3.26
C ILE A 200 -5.51 -5.44 2.71
N VAL A 201 -6.42 -4.79 3.41
CA VAL A 201 -6.77 -3.40 3.13
C VAL A 201 -6.03 -2.50 4.11
N ASN A 202 -5.17 -1.61 3.61
CA ASN A 202 -4.45 -0.62 4.42
C ASN A 202 -4.60 0.78 3.81
N ASN A 203 -4.67 1.79 4.68
CA ASN A 203 -4.63 3.19 4.24
C ASN A 203 -3.25 3.56 3.69
N THR A 204 -3.20 4.51 2.76
CA THR A 204 -1.99 5.06 2.12
C THR A 204 -0.91 5.47 3.13
N GLU A 205 -1.23 6.31 4.08
CA GLU A 205 -0.27 6.78 5.11
C GLU A 205 0.26 5.63 5.95
N THR A 206 -0.58 4.64 6.26
CA THR A 206 -0.16 3.47 7.02
C THR A 206 0.98 2.72 6.33
N LEU A 207 0.86 2.51 5.02
CA LEU A 207 1.90 1.82 4.24
C LEU A 207 3.15 2.67 4.08
N ALA A 208 3.01 3.98 3.87
CA ALA A 208 4.15 4.89 3.83
C ALA A 208 4.95 4.89 5.15
N CYS A 209 4.30 4.74 6.31
CA CYS A 209 4.98 4.62 7.60
C CYS A 209 5.85 3.35 7.70
N VAL A 210 5.49 2.28 7.01
CA VAL A 210 6.23 1.00 7.05
C VAL A 210 7.67 1.15 6.56
N THR A 211 7.91 2.00 5.56
CA THR A 211 9.27 2.26 5.04
C THR A 211 10.21 2.76 6.14
N HIS A 212 9.74 3.68 6.97
CA HIS A 212 10.52 4.22 8.08
C HIS A 212 10.78 3.18 9.17
N ILE A 213 9.77 2.33 9.47
CA ILE A 213 9.89 1.26 10.46
C ILE A 213 10.96 0.26 10.04
N ILE A 214 10.92 -0.20 8.79
CA ILE A 214 11.91 -1.17 8.29
C ILE A 214 13.30 -0.55 8.22
N LYS A 215 13.41 0.72 7.82
CA LYS A 215 14.70 1.42 7.71
C LYS A 215 15.35 1.65 9.07
N ARG A 216 14.59 2.13 10.07
CA ARG A 216 15.09 2.63 11.36
C ARG A 216 14.98 1.61 12.51
N GLY A 217 14.15 0.59 12.34
CA GLY A 217 13.71 -0.31 13.41
C GLY A 217 12.42 0.16 14.08
N ALA A 218 11.82 -0.72 14.88
CA ALA A 218 10.58 -0.48 15.62
C ALA A 218 10.78 0.39 16.84
#